data_07734cfb024bc0af7ae9fe3de26d712b
#
_entry.id   07734cfb024bc0af7ae9fe3de26d712b
#
_cell.length_a   1.000
_cell.length_b   1.000
_cell.length_c   1.000
_cell.angle_alpha   90.00
_cell.angle_beta   90.00
_cell.angle_gamma   90.00
#
_symmetry.space_group_name_H-M   'P 1'
#
loop_
_entity.id
_entity.type
_entity.pdbx_description
1 polymer ?
#
loop_
_entity_poly.entity_id
_entity_poly.type
_entity_poly.pdbx_seq_one_letter_code
_entity_poly.pdbx_strand_id
1 'polypeptide(L)'
;LAVDKVTGKELWKVPQREPFSGEMACTACPISIGEKLIVHTARSMQAFEISSGKRLWVAACATTATSTPILSGNEVIVAAWNKLGEPALRPEFPSFKKMVAEYDKDSDKLISRDEFPTLWIFHRPEGVEAPQNGATVRFERVDRNRDREIDSGEWAAQLSGLEKFRSGYKTHGILAIPIDSAGLVGADKIRTLETQGIPEVPSPLCDGTYI
;
A
#
# COMPACT_ATOMS: atom_id res chain seq x y z
N LEU A 1 -11.45 11.03 16.52
CA LEU A 1 -12.26 11.97 17.27
C LEU A 1 -13.71 11.53 17.24
N ALA A 2 -14.35 11.45 18.38
CA ALA A 2 -15.80 11.32 18.52
C ALA A 2 -16.36 12.57 19.17
N VAL A 3 -17.49 13.00 18.67
CA VAL A 3 -18.22 14.17 19.18
C VAL A 3 -19.68 13.79 19.40
N ASP A 4 -20.28 14.38 20.39
CA ASP A 4 -21.72 14.32 20.56
C ASP A 4 -22.40 15.03 19.38
N LYS A 5 -23.29 14.33 18.69
CA LYS A 5 -23.92 14.82 17.46
C LYS A 5 -24.87 15.99 17.64
N VAL A 6 -25.37 16.20 18.89
CA VAL A 6 -26.31 17.27 19.20
C VAL A 6 -25.57 18.52 19.66
N THR A 7 -24.59 18.36 20.56
CA THR A 7 -23.90 19.45 21.21
C THR A 7 -22.56 19.79 20.54
N GLY A 8 -22.00 18.91 19.70
CA GLY A 8 -20.67 19.04 19.13
C GLY A 8 -19.54 18.85 20.15
N LYS A 9 -19.84 18.49 21.38
CA LYS A 9 -18.85 18.31 22.46
C LYS A 9 -17.97 17.09 22.14
N GLU A 10 -16.66 17.25 22.30
CA GLU A 10 -15.71 16.14 22.23
C GLU A 10 -16.02 15.10 23.32
N LEU A 11 -16.21 13.85 22.89
CA LEU A 11 -16.39 12.70 23.80
C LEU A 11 -15.05 12.03 24.08
N TRP A 12 -14.29 11.75 23.01
CA TRP A 12 -12.94 11.24 23.10
C TRP A 12 -12.15 11.51 21.82
N LYS A 13 -10.83 11.44 21.94
CA LYS A 13 -9.88 11.64 20.84
C LYS A 13 -8.75 10.63 20.93
N VAL A 14 -8.47 9.94 19.83
CA VAL A 14 -7.33 9.03 19.69
C VAL A 14 -6.34 9.65 18.71
N PRO A 15 -5.09 9.92 19.11
CA PRO A 15 -4.07 10.45 18.20
C PRO A 15 -3.71 9.42 17.16
N GLN A 16 -3.64 9.83 15.89
CA GLN A 16 -3.06 9.03 14.82
C GLN A 16 -1.54 9.00 15.00
N ARG A 17 -0.97 7.81 15.19
CA ARG A 17 0.47 7.63 15.41
C ARG A 17 1.20 7.06 14.18
N GLU A 18 0.45 6.70 13.15
CA GLU A 18 1.04 6.19 11.93
C GLU A 18 1.72 7.33 11.15
N PRO A 19 2.95 7.12 10.64
CA PRO A 19 3.58 8.13 9.80
C PRO A 19 2.73 8.34 8.56
N PHE A 20 2.37 9.60 8.32
CA PHE A 20 1.62 10.02 7.15
C PHE A 20 2.60 10.37 6.02
N SER A 21 2.39 9.83 4.84
CA SER A 21 3.01 10.33 3.62
C SER A 21 1.91 10.87 2.71
N GLY A 22 2.19 11.95 1.98
CA GLY A 22 1.20 12.60 1.12
C GLY A 22 0.64 11.72 -0.02
N GLU A 23 1.21 10.53 -0.20
CA GLU A 23 0.74 9.53 -1.18
C GLU A 23 -0.30 8.56 -0.59
N MET A 24 -0.59 8.66 0.70
CA MET A 24 -1.47 7.73 1.41
C MET A 24 -2.69 8.49 1.94
N ALA A 25 -3.72 8.58 1.11
CA ALA A 25 -4.99 9.13 1.52
C ALA A 25 -5.71 8.18 2.49
N CYS A 26 -6.40 8.75 3.47
CA CYS A 26 -7.32 8.02 4.34
C CYS A 26 -8.72 8.59 4.11
N THR A 27 -9.39 8.12 3.08
CA THR A 27 -10.72 8.61 2.66
C THR A 27 -11.83 7.59 2.92
N ALA A 28 -11.49 6.38 3.37
CA ALA A 28 -12.45 5.37 3.76
C ALA A 28 -13.35 5.86 4.89
N CYS A 29 -14.65 5.59 4.78
CA CYS A 29 -15.58 5.87 5.86
C CYS A 29 -15.38 4.87 7.00
N PRO A 30 -15.37 5.32 8.27
CA PRO A 30 -15.47 4.40 9.39
C PRO A 30 -16.85 3.74 9.43
N ILE A 31 -16.91 2.50 9.88
CA ILE A 31 -18.18 1.78 10.08
C ILE A 31 -18.33 1.37 11.53
N SER A 32 -19.57 1.32 12.00
CA SER A 32 -19.92 0.79 13.33
C SER A 32 -20.48 -0.62 13.21
N ILE A 33 -19.99 -1.53 14.04
CA ILE A 33 -20.44 -2.92 14.12
C ILE A 33 -20.64 -3.26 15.59
N GLY A 34 -21.88 -3.30 16.03
CA GLY A 34 -22.18 -3.38 17.46
C GLY A 34 -21.54 -2.21 18.23
N GLU A 35 -20.75 -2.51 19.23
CA GLU A 35 -20.04 -1.53 20.04
C GLU A 35 -18.63 -1.19 19.51
N LYS A 36 -18.29 -1.67 18.32
CA LYS A 36 -16.97 -1.45 17.70
C LYS A 36 -17.06 -0.44 16.58
N LEU A 37 -16.10 0.46 16.53
CA LEU A 37 -15.82 1.38 15.41
C LEU A 37 -14.64 0.81 14.63
N ILE A 38 -14.87 0.51 13.36
CA ILE A 38 -13.82 0.01 12.45
C ILE A 38 -13.33 1.17 11.59
N VAL A 39 -12.01 1.34 11.54
CA VAL A 39 -11.35 2.42 10.82
C VAL A 39 -10.27 1.84 9.91
N HIS A 40 -10.35 2.16 8.63
CA HIS A 40 -9.34 1.82 7.64
C HIS A 40 -8.39 3.01 7.48
N THR A 41 -7.13 2.80 7.83
CA THR A 41 -6.06 3.80 7.69
C THR A 41 -5.07 3.40 6.61
N ALA A 42 -4.16 4.30 6.26
CA ALA A 42 -3.16 4.04 5.22
C ALA A 42 -2.23 2.84 5.53
N ARG A 43 -2.15 2.40 6.77
CA ARG A 43 -1.23 1.33 7.19
C ARG A 43 -1.90 0.21 7.96
N SER A 44 -3.16 0.38 8.34
CA SER A 44 -3.83 -0.59 9.19
C SER A 44 -5.35 -0.54 9.10
N MET A 45 -5.96 -1.66 9.44
CA MET A 45 -7.34 -1.74 9.90
C MET A 45 -7.33 -1.70 11.42
N GLN A 46 -8.18 -0.91 12.03
CA GLN A 46 -8.23 -0.75 13.48
C GLN A 46 -9.69 -0.85 13.98
N ALA A 47 -9.87 -1.48 15.12
CA ALA A 47 -11.14 -1.45 15.83
C ALA A 47 -11.00 -0.70 17.16
N PHE A 48 -12.00 0.12 17.44
CA PHE A 48 -12.10 0.87 18.68
C PHE A 48 -13.43 0.59 19.36
N GLU A 49 -13.45 0.63 20.68
CA GLU A 49 -14.68 0.69 21.45
C GLU A 49 -15.35 2.05 21.25
N ILE A 50 -16.61 2.06 20.81
CA ILE A 50 -17.32 3.31 20.47
C ILE A 50 -17.45 4.23 21.66
N SER A 51 -17.70 3.68 22.85
CA SER A 51 -17.98 4.45 24.06
C SER A 51 -16.75 5.21 24.59
N SER A 52 -15.55 4.65 24.44
CA SER A 52 -14.33 5.15 25.07
C SER A 52 -13.21 5.54 24.10
N GLY A 53 -13.27 5.10 22.86
CA GLY A 53 -12.17 5.22 21.92
C GLY A 53 -10.99 4.29 22.21
N LYS A 54 -11.12 3.36 23.15
CA LYS A 54 -10.09 2.37 23.43
C LYS A 54 -9.88 1.48 22.20
N ARG A 55 -8.62 1.38 21.73
CA ARG A 55 -8.29 0.50 20.62
C ARG A 55 -8.36 -0.95 21.07
N LEU A 56 -9.17 -1.75 20.37
CA LEU A 56 -9.40 -3.17 20.64
C LEU A 56 -8.37 -4.02 19.90
N TRP A 57 -8.17 -3.74 18.60
CA TRP A 57 -7.17 -4.43 17.80
C TRP A 57 -6.65 -3.55 16.66
N VAL A 58 -5.52 -3.95 16.09
CA VAL A 58 -4.92 -3.39 14.88
C VAL A 58 -4.37 -4.51 14.01
N ALA A 59 -4.71 -4.48 12.73
CA ALA A 59 -4.18 -5.37 11.70
C ALA A 59 -3.37 -4.54 10.71
N ALA A 60 -2.11 -4.92 10.48
CA ALA A 60 -1.27 -4.23 9.51
C ALA A 60 -1.82 -4.45 8.10
N CYS A 61 -2.02 -3.36 7.36
CA CYS A 61 -2.62 -3.36 6.03
C CYS A 61 -2.18 -2.09 5.30
N ALA A 62 -1.04 -2.15 4.60
CA ALA A 62 -0.55 -1.01 3.83
C ALA A 62 -1.37 -0.86 2.54
N THR A 63 -2.09 0.24 2.41
CA THR A 63 -3.09 0.45 1.35
C THR A 63 -3.29 1.95 1.07
N THR A 64 -4.03 2.29 0.03
CA THR A 64 -4.50 3.66 -0.21
C THR A 64 -5.59 4.11 0.76
N ALA A 65 -6.19 3.19 1.54
CA ALA A 65 -7.27 3.44 2.51
C ALA A 65 -8.47 4.23 1.93
N THR A 66 -8.87 3.93 0.71
CA THR A 66 -10.03 4.55 0.04
C THR A 66 -11.28 3.68 0.16
N SER A 67 -11.11 2.36 0.15
CA SER A 67 -12.20 1.40 0.27
C SER A 67 -12.76 1.36 1.70
N THR A 68 -14.06 1.61 1.83
CA THR A 68 -14.77 1.46 3.10
C THR A 68 -14.92 -0.02 3.43
N PRO A 69 -14.56 -0.47 4.64
CA PRO A 69 -14.73 -1.85 5.04
C PRO A 69 -16.21 -2.22 5.19
N ILE A 70 -16.52 -3.51 5.08
CA ILE A 70 -17.85 -4.07 5.33
C ILE A 70 -17.77 -5.24 6.30
N LEU A 71 -18.90 -5.62 6.87
CA LEU A 71 -19.05 -6.85 7.65
C LEU A 71 -19.58 -7.97 6.76
N SER A 72 -18.94 -9.13 6.82
CA SER A 72 -19.46 -10.37 6.25
C SER A 72 -19.32 -11.51 7.29
N GLY A 73 -20.43 -12.01 7.79
CA GLY A 73 -20.41 -12.95 8.90
C GLY A 73 -19.73 -12.36 10.14
N ASN A 74 -18.65 -12.98 10.59
CA ASN A 74 -17.83 -12.52 11.72
C ASN A 74 -16.49 -11.89 11.28
N GLU A 75 -16.41 -11.43 10.05
CA GLU A 75 -15.18 -10.85 9.47
C GLU A 75 -15.40 -9.45 8.90
N VAL A 76 -14.46 -8.60 9.11
CA VAL A 76 -14.35 -7.30 8.43
C VAL A 76 -13.66 -7.53 7.11
N ILE A 77 -14.33 -7.20 6.01
CA ILE A 77 -13.80 -7.31 4.66
C ILE A 77 -13.38 -5.93 4.16
N VAL A 78 -12.21 -5.85 3.55
CA VAL A 78 -11.68 -4.62 2.98
C VAL A 78 -10.91 -4.89 1.69
N ALA A 79 -11.07 -4.02 0.69
CA ALA A 79 -10.21 -3.99 -0.48
C ALA A 79 -8.94 -3.19 -0.13
N ALA A 80 -7.88 -3.90 0.17
CA ALA A 80 -6.58 -3.34 0.52
C ALA A 80 -5.71 -3.21 -0.74
N TRP A 81 -6.11 -2.32 -1.64
CA TRP A 81 -5.35 -2.08 -2.86
C TRP A 81 -4.05 -1.33 -2.59
N ASN A 82 -3.01 -1.77 -3.25
CA ASN A 82 -1.68 -1.20 -3.13
C ASN A 82 -0.91 -1.40 -4.43
N LYS A 83 -0.61 -0.31 -5.12
CA LYS A 83 0.11 -0.32 -6.40
C LYS A 83 1.44 -1.09 -6.38
N LEU A 84 2.07 -1.20 -5.21
CA LEU A 84 3.31 -1.94 -5.03
C LEU A 84 3.08 -3.40 -4.62
N GLY A 85 1.86 -3.70 -4.18
CA GLY A 85 1.38 -5.04 -3.84
C GLY A 85 0.89 -5.83 -5.06
N GLU A 86 0.36 -5.15 -6.10
CA GLU A 86 -0.18 -5.76 -7.30
C GLU A 86 0.90 -6.46 -8.15
N PRO A 87 0.94 -7.79 -8.21
CA PRO A 87 2.01 -8.50 -8.92
C PRO A 87 2.09 -8.16 -10.41
N ALA A 88 0.93 -7.97 -11.06
CA ALA A 88 0.84 -7.66 -12.48
C ALA A 88 1.41 -6.29 -12.85
N LEU A 89 1.49 -5.38 -11.88
CA LEU A 89 2.03 -4.03 -12.08
C LEU A 89 3.52 -3.91 -11.73
N ARG A 90 4.17 -5.00 -11.32
CA ARG A 90 5.58 -5.02 -10.88
C ARG A 90 6.49 -5.48 -12.00
N PRO A 91 7.14 -4.59 -12.74
CA PRO A 91 8.16 -5.01 -13.68
C PRO A 91 9.39 -5.55 -12.95
N GLU A 92 10.06 -6.49 -13.59
CA GLU A 92 11.36 -6.95 -13.15
C GLU A 92 12.44 -5.93 -13.50
N PHE A 93 13.41 -5.77 -12.60
CA PHE A 93 14.56 -4.92 -12.84
C PHE A 93 15.73 -5.75 -13.39
N PRO A 94 16.46 -5.24 -14.40
CA PRO A 94 17.63 -5.92 -14.92
C PRO A 94 18.77 -5.93 -13.88
N SER A 95 19.62 -6.95 -13.95
CA SER A 95 20.90 -6.89 -13.23
C SER A 95 21.79 -5.79 -13.83
N PHE A 96 22.74 -5.27 -13.06
CA PHE A 96 23.68 -4.26 -13.58
C PHE A 96 24.43 -4.76 -14.82
N LYS A 97 24.87 -6.01 -14.80
CA LYS A 97 25.51 -6.65 -15.97
C LYS A 97 24.64 -6.61 -17.22
N LYS A 98 23.31 -6.80 -17.06
CA LYS A 98 22.38 -6.73 -18.19
C LYS A 98 22.20 -5.29 -18.64
N MET A 99 22.15 -4.33 -17.72
CA MET A 99 22.08 -2.91 -18.07
C MET A 99 23.30 -2.46 -18.87
N VAL A 100 24.51 -2.79 -18.42
CA VAL A 100 25.75 -2.49 -19.16
C VAL A 100 25.74 -3.17 -20.54
N ALA A 101 25.36 -4.43 -20.61
CA ALA A 101 25.34 -5.13 -21.91
C ALA A 101 24.35 -4.52 -22.93
N GLU A 102 23.29 -3.87 -22.47
CA GLU A 102 22.19 -3.39 -23.31
C GLU A 102 22.26 -1.87 -23.58
N TYR A 103 22.75 -1.09 -22.63
CA TYR A 103 22.64 0.38 -22.66
C TYR A 103 23.98 1.12 -22.66
N ASP A 104 25.07 0.53 -22.19
CA ASP A 104 26.42 1.10 -22.22
C ASP A 104 26.90 1.23 -23.68
N LYS A 105 26.96 2.47 -24.17
CA LYS A 105 27.28 2.79 -25.57
C LYS A 105 28.75 3.06 -25.80
N ASP A 106 29.45 3.55 -24.79
CA ASP A 106 30.85 3.94 -24.89
C ASP A 106 31.81 2.90 -24.29
N SER A 107 31.26 1.82 -23.74
CA SER A 107 31.99 0.66 -23.21
C SER A 107 32.86 0.97 -21.99
N ASP A 108 32.47 1.94 -21.19
CA ASP A 108 33.16 2.31 -19.95
C ASP A 108 32.72 1.47 -18.73
N LYS A 109 31.68 0.63 -18.88
CA LYS A 109 31.06 -0.25 -17.88
C LYS A 109 30.28 0.48 -16.78
N LEU A 110 29.92 1.71 -17.04
CA LEU A 110 29.03 2.53 -16.23
C LEU A 110 27.74 2.81 -17.03
N ILE A 111 26.80 3.46 -16.42
CA ILE A 111 25.58 3.90 -17.10
C ILE A 111 25.42 5.39 -16.86
N SER A 112 25.71 6.15 -17.87
CA SER A 112 25.52 7.60 -17.86
C SER A 112 24.03 7.96 -17.94
N ARG A 113 23.74 9.25 -17.73
CA ARG A 113 22.36 9.75 -17.82
C ARG A 113 21.72 9.51 -19.19
N ASP A 114 22.50 9.66 -20.28
CA ASP A 114 22.01 9.53 -21.64
C ASP A 114 21.82 8.06 -22.08
N GLU A 115 22.36 7.15 -21.31
CA GLU A 115 22.25 5.70 -21.47
C GLU A 115 21.18 5.08 -20.57
N PHE A 116 20.78 5.82 -19.52
CA PHE A 116 19.86 5.28 -18.52
C PHE A 116 18.46 5.04 -19.10
N PRO A 117 17.98 3.78 -19.14
CA PRO A 117 16.70 3.47 -19.73
C PRO A 117 15.53 3.90 -18.84
N THR A 118 14.33 3.98 -19.44
CA THR A 118 13.12 4.13 -18.67
C THR A 118 12.79 2.82 -17.96
N LEU A 119 12.97 2.79 -16.64
CA LEU A 119 12.67 1.64 -15.79
C LEU A 119 11.48 1.95 -14.88
N TRP A 120 10.44 1.14 -14.98
CA TRP A 120 9.23 1.32 -14.21
C TRP A 120 9.33 0.66 -12.83
N ILE A 121 9.02 1.38 -11.77
CA ILE A 121 8.82 0.82 -10.41
C ILE A 121 7.50 0.06 -10.36
N PHE A 122 6.48 0.64 -10.99
CA PHE A 122 5.22 0.00 -11.32
C PHE A 122 4.68 0.65 -12.61
N HIS A 123 3.94 -0.11 -13.39
CA HIS A 123 3.36 0.36 -14.64
C HIS A 123 1.96 -0.23 -14.81
N ARG A 124 0.96 0.62 -15.01
CA ARG A 124 -0.39 0.17 -15.39
C ARG A 124 -0.39 -0.10 -16.90
N PRO A 125 -0.90 -1.26 -17.33
CA PRO A 125 -1.01 -1.57 -18.75
C PRO A 125 -1.95 -0.59 -19.47
N GLU A 126 -1.78 -0.45 -20.78
CA GLU A 126 -2.69 0.32 -21.64
C GLU A 126 -4.12 -0.23 -21.57
N GLY A 127 -5.12 0.66 -21.59
CA GLY A 127 -6.54 0.27 -21.56
C GLY A 127 -7.16 0.24 -20.17
N VAL A 128 -6.40 0.42 -19.10
CA VAL A 128 -6.93 0.73 -17.77
C VAL A 128 -7.10 2.25 -17.67
N GLU A 129 -8.28 2.70 -17.24
CA GLU A 129 -8.61 4.13 -17.08
C GLU A 129 -7.45 4.90 -16.44
N ALA A 130 -6.95 5.82 -17.14
CA ALA A 130 -6.09 6.95 -16.80
C ALA A 130 -4.85 6.99 -17.70
N PRO A 131 -4.28 8.17 -17.88
CA PRO A 131 -3.04 8.33 -18.61
C PRO A 131 -2.00 7.41 -18.00
N GLN A 132 -1.08 6.89 -18.80
CA GLN A 132 -0.01 5.98 -18.43
C GLN A 132 0.49 6.27 -17.00
N ASN A 133 -0.08 5.59 -16.03
CA ASN A 133 0.19 5.81 -14.64
C ASN A 133 1.23 4.82 -14.18
N GLY A 134 2.44 5.26 -14.13
CA GLY A 134 3.53 4.54 -13.55
C GLY A 134 4.47 5.48 -12.82
N ALA A 135 5.33 4.93 -12.02
CA ALA A 135 6.47 5.63 -11.48
C ALA A 135 7.73 5.01 -12.04
N THR A 136 8.62 5.84 -12.53
CA THR A 136 9.92 5.41 -13.05
C THR A 136 11.02 5.59 -12.01
N VAL A 137 12.06 4.80 -12.15
CA VAL A 137 13.32 5.02 -11.45
C VAL A 137 13.94 6.32 -11.97
N ARG A 138 14.30 7.23 -11.08
CA ARG A 138 14.95 8.48 -11.45
C ARG A 138 16.46 8.32 -11.37
N PHE A 139 17.16 8.66 -12.41
CA PHE A 139 18.62 8.62 -12.47
C PHE A 139 19.27 9.27 -11.25
N GLU A 140 18.84 10.50 -10.89
CA GLU A 140 19.39 11.28 -9.79
C GLU A 140 19.18 10.67 -8.40
N ARG A 141 18.32 9.66 -8.28
CA ARG A 141 18.14 8.90 -7.04
C ARG A 141 19.06 7.69 -6.96
N VAL A 142 19.50 7.21 -8.09
CA VAL A 142 20.44 6.09 -8.20
C VAL A 142 21.86 6.60 -8.09
N ASP A 143 22.22 7.61 -8.89
CA ASP A 143 23.49 8.36 -8.81
C ASP A 143 23.57 9.10 -7.47
N ARG A 144 24.11 8.44 -6.46
CA ARG A 144 24.20 8.95 -5.09
C ARG A 144 25.43 9.83 -4.86
N ASN A 145 26.53 9.50 -5.51
CA ASN A 145 27.78 10.23 -5.42
C ASN A 145 27.78 11.49 -6.30
N ARG A 146 26.81 11.58 -7.25
CA ARG A 146 26.58 12.69 -8.18
C ARG A 146 27.73 12.90 -9.17
N ASP A 147 28.37 11.84 -9.57
CA ASP A 147 29.39 11.86 -10.62
C ASP A 147 28.79 11.80 -12.03
N ARG A 148 27.46 11.65 -12.17
CA ARG A 148 26.67 11.54 -13.39
C ARG A 148 26.72 10.17 -14.07
N GLU A 149 27.19 9.19 -13.37
CA GLU A 149 27.29 7.80 -13.80
C GLU A 149 26.72 6.89 -12.73
N ILE A 150 26.24 5.74 -13.13
CA ILE A 150 25.74 4.74 -12.21
C ILE A 150 26.66 3.53 -12.28
N ASP A 151 27.23 3.18 -11.15
CA ASP A 151 28.03 1.98 -10.99
C ASP A 151 27.22 0.79 -10.46
N SER A 152 27.87 -0.37 -10.36
CA SER A 152 27.26 -1.60 -9.86
C SER A 152 26.83 -1.52 -8.40
N GLY A 153 27.53 -0.74 -7.58
CA GLY A 153 27.21 -0.56 -6.15
C GLY A 153 25.96 0.28 -5.95
N GLU A 154 25.84 1.37 -6.69
CA GLU A 154 24.69 2.25 -6.68
C GLU A 154 23.44 1.54 -7.18
N TRP A 155 23.59 0.77 -8.28
CA TRP A 155 22.50 -0.05 -8.78
C TRP A 155 22.05 -1.13 -7.79
N ALA A 156 22.99 -1.85 -7.16
CA ALA A 156 22.66 -2.84 -6.13
C ALA A 156 21.94 -2.20 -4.93
N ALA A 157 22.38 -1.01 -4.51
CA ALA A 157 21.74 -0.27 -3.44
C ALA A 157 20.31 0.19 -3.82
N GLN A 158 20.09 0.58 -5.08
CA GLN A 158 18.77 0.90 -5.60
C GLN A 158 17.85 -0.32 -5.59
N LEU A 159 18.30 -1.48 -6.08
CA LEU A 159 17.52 -2.72 -6.07
C LEU A 159 17.16 -3.15 -4.66
N SER A 160 18.10 -3.11 -3.73
CA SER A 160 17.87 -3.43 -2.32
C SER A 160 16.84 -2.49 -1.69
N GLY A 161 16.93 -1.19 -2.00
CA GLY A 161 15.96 -0.19 -1.53
C GLY A 161 14.56 -0.44 -2.06
N LEU A 162 14.43 -0.79 -3.34
CA LEU A 162 13.15 -1.13 -3.96
C LEU A 162 12.54 -2.41 -3.38
N GLU A 163 13.34 -3.45 -3.17
CA GLU A 163 12.86 -4.69 -2.56
C GLU A 163 12.39 -4.47 -1.11
N LYS A 164 13.16 -3.74 -0.33
CA LYS A 164 12.76 -3.35 1.02
C LYS A 164 11.47 -2.53 1.03
N PHE A 165 11.31 -1.62 0.08
CA PHE A 165 10.10 -0.83 -0.08
C PHE A 165 8.91 -1.72 -0.44
N ARG A 166 9.04 -2.58 -1.46
CA ARG A 166 8.01 -3.53 -1.88
C ARG A 166 7.63 -4.51 -0.78
N SER A 167 8.59 -4.98 0.01
CA SER A 167 8.32 -5.91 1.11
C SER A 167 7.47 -5.33 2.23
N GLY A 168 7.46 -4.00 2.40
CA GLY A 168 6.59 -3.30 3.34
C GLY A 168 5.12 -3.28 2.94
N TYR A 169 4.78 -3.69 1.71
CA TYR A 169 3.43 -3.65 1.13
C TYR A 169 2.90 -5.05 0.78
N LYS A 170 3.20 -6.04 1.61
CA LYS A 170 2.80 -7.45 1.37
C LYS A 170 1.29 -7.70 1.49
N THR A 171 0.58 -6.88 2.26
CA THR A 171 -0.86 -7.01 2.45
C THR A 171 -1.62 -6.29 1.32
N HIS A 172 -1.70 -6.95 0.17
CA HIS A 172 -2.50 -6.50 -0.97
C HIS A 172 -3.58 -7.54 -1.25
N GLY A 173 -4.81 -7.09 -1.47
CA GLY A 173 -5.91 -7.99 -1.81
C GLY A 173 -7.24 -7.61 -1.17
N ILE A 174 -8.24 -8.42 -1.41
CA ILE A 174 -9.44 -8.41 -0.57
C ILE A 174 -9.13 -9.21 0.68
N LEU A 175 -9.11 -8.53 1.81
CA LEU A 175 -8.72 -9.10 3.10
C LEU A 175 -9.94 -9.33 3.98
N ALA A 176 -9.94 -10.45 4.70
CA ALA A 176 -10.92 -10.78 5.73
C ALA A 176 -10.22 -10.84 7.09
N ILE A 177 -10.69 -10.05 8.04
CA ILE A 177 -10.11 -9.90 9.38
C ILE A 177 -11.18 -10.24 10.42
N PRO A 178 -10.96 -11.21 11.33
CA PRO A 178 -11.94 -11.56 12.35
C PRO A 178 -12.28 -10.35 13.23
N ILE A 179 -13.56 -10.04 13.37
CA ILE A 179 -14.03 -8.86 14.11
C ILE A 179 -13.73 -8.94 15.62
N ASP A 180 -13.66 -10.15 16.16
CA ASP A 180 -13.40 -10.41 17.58
C ASP A 180 -11.90 -10.57 17.91
N SER A 181 -11.04 -10.10 17.01
CA SER A 181 -9.60 -10.00 17.26
C SER A 181 -9.29 -9.12 18.47
N ALA A 182 -8.09 -9.27 19.02
CA ALA A 182 -7.60 -8.48 20.13
C ALA A 182 -6.10 -8.12 19.93
N GLY A 183 -5.71 -6.93 20.33
CA GLY A 183 -4.32 -6.47 20.26
C GLY A 183 -3.79 -6.38 18.83
N LEU A 184 -2.56 -6.84 18.60
CA LEU A 184 -1.98 -6.93 17.26
C LEU A 184 -2.46 -8.19 16.56
N VAL A 185 -3.17 -8.03 15.45
CA VAL A 185 -3.65 -9.14 14.63
C VAL A 185 -2.49 -9.65 13.77
N GLY A 186 -2.08 -10.89 13.98
CA GLY A 186 -1.04 -11.53 13.19
C GLY A 186 -1.48 -11.79 11.74
N ALA A 187 -0.53 -11.85 10.85
CA ALA A 187 -0.78 -12.13 9.43
C ALA A 187 -1.44 -13.51 9.20
N ASP A 188 -1.20 -14.45 10.09
CA ASP A 188 -1.81 -15.79 10.11
C ASP A 188 -3.33 -15.77 10.35
N LYS A 189 -3.86 -14.70 10.94
CA LYS A 189 -5.29 -14.50 11.20
C LYS A 189 -6.00 -13.68 10.11
N ILE A 190 -5.24 -13.10 9.18
CA ILE A 190 -5.78 -12.31 8.08
C ILE A 190 -5.88 -13.22 6.86
N ARG A 191 -7.10 -13.50 6.40
CA ARG A 191 -7.32 -14.25 5.17
C ARG A 191 -7.28 -13.30 3.98
N THR A 192 -6.59 -13.69 2.92
CA THR A 192 -6.65 -13.02 1.63
C THR A 192 -7.61 -13.80 0.74
N LEU A 193 -8.66 -13.14 0.30
CA LEU A 193 -9.71 -13.75 -0.52
C LEU A 193 -9.35 -13.68 -2.01
N GLU A 194 -8.77 -12.55 -2.44
CA GLU A 194 -8.36 -12.33 -3.83
C GLU A 194 -7.17 -11.35 -3.85
N THR A 195 -6.28 -11.51 -4.83
CA THR A 195 -5.08 -10.66 -5.00
C THR A 195 -4.97 -9.99 -6.36
N GLN A 196 -5.83 -10.36 -7.31
CA GLN A 196 -5.82 -9.81 -8.67
C GLN A 196 -7.09 -9.00 -8.93
N GLY A 197 -6.96 -7.95 -9.73
CA GLY A 197 -8.10 -7.11 -10.10
C GLY A 197 -8.72 -6.35 -8.92
N ILE A 198 -7.96 -6.11 -7.86
CA ILE A 198 -8.46 -5.46 -6.66
C ILE A 198 -8.81 -4.00 -6.94
N PRO A 199 -10.01 -3.55 -6.60
CA PRO A 199 -10.40 -2.17 -6.81
C PRO A 199 -9.61 -1.22 -5.88
N GLU A 200 -9.16 -0.09 -6.42
CA GLU A 200 -8.47 0.94 -5.64
C GLU A 200 -9.44 1.76 -4.80
N VAL A 201 -10.55 2.16 -5.39
CA VAL A 201 -11.50 3.10 -4.79
C VAL A 201 -12.82 2.44 -4.38
N PRO A 202 -13.45 1.59 -5.21
CA PRO A 202 -14.72 0.98 -4.85
C PRO A 202 -14.65 0.20 -3.55
N SER A 203 -15.70 0.34 -2.74
CA SER A 203 -15.89 -0.45 -1.54
C SER A 203 -16.58 -1.77 -1.90
N PRO A 204 -16.22 -2.88 -1.27
CA PRO A 204 -16.93 -4.14 -1.46
C PRO A 204 -18.38 -4.02 -0.97
N LEU A 205 -19.23 -4.86 -1.52
CA LEU A 205 -20.59 -5.10 -1.03
C LEU A 205 -20.73 -6.58 -0.68
N CYS A 206 -21.56 -6.88 0.29
CA CYS A 206 -21.89 -8.24 0.64
C CYS A 206 -23.41 -8.39 0.75
N ASP A 207 -23.99 -9.34 0.04
CA ASP A 207 -25.41 -9.69 0.12
C ASP A 207 -25.69 -10.86 1.07
N GLY A 208 -24.66 -11.34 1.75
CA GLY A 208 -24.71 -12.51 2.64
C GLY A 208 -24.23 -13.80 1.96
N THR A 209 -24.12 -13.82 0.65
CA THR A 209 -23.66 -14.96 -0.16
C THR A 209 -22.39 -14.63 -0.93
N TYR A 210 -22.36 -13.44 -1.54
CA TYR A 210 -21.27 -12.96 -2.38
C TYR A 210 -20.66 -11.67 -1.82
N ILE A 211 -19.40 -11.45 -2.16
CA ILE A 211 -18.66 -10.21 -1.89
C ILE A 211 -18.18 -9.65 -3.20
#